data_920f81cb489b6c3a63e721c33ae36ba6
#
_entry.id   920f81cb489b6c3a63e721c33ae36ba6
#
_cell.length_a   1.000
_cell.length_b   1.000
_cell.length_c   1.000
_cell.angle_alpha   90.00
_cell.angle_beta   90.00
_cell.angle_gamma   90.00
#
_symmetry.space_group_name_H-M   'P 1'
#
loop_
_entity.id
_entity.type
_entity.pdbx_description
1 polymer ?
#
loop_
_entity_poly.entity_id
_entity_poly.type
_entity_poly.pdbx_seq_one_letter_code
_entity_poly.pdbx_strand_id
1 'polypeptide(L)'
;HEVGTAMLVLGLGNLAGNILGPRLVNKIGYNFSFYGGIVFTAVLYVILPYLKSIIFVELFFFVLFFVTGILFVLMMGHLQNMSTIARGTGAALANASMYIGQMIGAAIAGMLFATSHNFILVGSFTALLYVLALFLFRKSENINKDNEKGIAS
;
A
#
# COMPACT_ATOMS: atom_id res chain seq x y z
N HIS A 1 -15.72 -7.90 21.25
CA HIS A 1 -14.86 -9.04 20.87
C HIS A 1 -14.49 -8.98 19.38
N GLU A 2 -15.44 -8.72 18.48
CA GLU A 2 -15.23 -8.73 17.02
C GLU A 2 -14.19 -7.70 16.52
N VAL A 3 -14.15 -6.50 17.11
CA VAL A 3 -13.16 -5.47 16.74
C VAL A 3 -11.73 -5.89 17.13
N GLY A 4 -11.59 -6.56 18.28
CA GLY A 4 -10.29 -7.05 18.74
C GLY A 4 -9.75 -8.19 17.87
N THR A 5 -10.61 -9.13 17.46
CA THR A 5 -10.23 -10.21 16.53
C THR A 5 -9.87 -9.66 15.16
N ALA A 6 -10.63 -8.72 14.63
CA ALA A 6 -10.32 -8.05 13.38
C ALA A 6 -8.93 -7.38 13.43
N MET A 7 -8.61 -6.64 14.51
CA MET A 7 -7.30 -6.00 14.67
C MET A 7 -6.15 -7.01 14.74
N LEU A 8 -6.35 -8.16 15.40
CA LEU A 8 -5.36 -9.25 15.42
C LEU A 8 -5.13 -9.83 14.02
N VAL A 9 -6.21 -10.06 13.27
CA VAL A 9 -6.14 -10.57 11.89
C VAL A 9 -5.38 -9.62 10.98
N LEU A 10 -5.66 -8.31 11.08
CA LEU A 10 -4.93 -7.26 10.35
C LEU A 10 -3.43 -7.27 10.69
N GLY A 11 -3.11 -7.31 11.99
CA GLY A 11 -1.73 -7.34 12.46
C GLY A 11 -0.97 -8.58 12.01
N LEU A 12 -1.58 -9.75 12.10
CA LEU A 12 -1.01 -11.02 11.64
C LEU A 12 -0.81 -11.03 10.12
N GLY A 13 -1.77 -10.53 9.34
CA GLY A 13 -1.64 -10.39 7.89
C GLY A 13 -0.45 -9.51 7.51
N ASN A 14 -0.34 -8.33 8.14
CA ASN A 14 0.76 -7.39 7.89
C ASN A 14 2.12 -8.00 8.29
N LEU A 15 2.21 -8.62 9.46
CA LEU A 15 3.42 -9.28 9.94
C LEU A 15 3.85 -10.41 8.99
N ALA A 16 2.92 -11.27 8.59
CA ALA A 16 3.20 -12.34 7.64
C ALA A 16 3.68 -11.79 6.29
N GLY A 17 3.06 -10.71 5.78
CA GLY A 17 3.47 -10.02 4.57
C GLY A 17 4.90 -9.47 4.67
N ASN A 18 5.25 -8.86 5.80
CA ASN A 18 6.59 -8.32 6.03
C ASN A 18 7.66 -9.43 6.10
N ILE A 19 7.36 -10.57 6.70
CA ILE A 19 8.32 -11.69 6.85
C ILE A 19 8.47 -12.48 5.55
N LEU A 20 7.35 -12.80 4.89
CA LEU A 20 7.34 -13.63 3.69
C LEU A 20 7.55 -12.83 2.41
N GLY A 21 7.29 -11.52 2.45
CA GLY A 21 7.40 -10.62 1.31
C GLY A 21 8.73 -10.71 0.57
N PRO A 22 9.89 -10.56 1.23
CA PRO A 22 11.18 -10.63 0.56
C PRO A 22 11.42 -11.96 -0.16
N ARG A 23 10.95 -13.08 0.41
CA ARG A 23 11.07 -14.41 -0.22
C ARG A 23 10.20 -14.54 -1.46
N LEU A 24 8.97 -14.02 -1.39
CA LEU A 24 8.04 -14.02 -2.54
C LEU A 24 8.58 -13.14 -3.67
N VAL A 25 9.03 -11.96 -3.34
CA VAL A 25 9.57 -10.97 -4.30
C VAL A 25 10.79 -11.51 -5.02
N ASN A 26 11.69 -12.20 -4.31
CA ASN A 26 12.86 -12.84 -4.92
C ASN A 26 12.48 -13.92 -5.95
N LYS A 27 11.31 -14.58 -5.81
CA LYS A 27 10.83 -15.57 -6.77
C LYS A 27 10.06 -14.97 -7.94
N ILE A 28 9.26 -13.95 -7.71
CA ILE A 28 8.32 -13.40 -8.69
C ILE A 28 8.91 -12.19 -9.42
N GLY A 29 9.88 -11.52 -8.80
CA GLY A 29 10.50 -10.30 -9.29
C GLY A 29 9.89 -9.04 -8.67
N TYR A 30 10.74 -8.02 -8.51
CA TYR A 30 10.38 -6.74 -7.85
C TYR A 30 9.23 -6.02 -8.56
N ASN A 31 9.37 -5.80 -9.86
CA ASN A 31 8.40 -5.01 -10.64
C ASN A 31 7.01 -5.67 -10.64
N PHE A 32 6.94 -6.97 -10.85
CA PHE A 32 5.68 -7.70 -10.84
C PHE A 32 5.03 -7.68 -9.45
N SER A 33 5.80 -7.89 -8.40
CA SER A 33 5.29 -7.87 -7.02
C SER A 33 4.80 -6.49 -6.62
N PHE A 34 5.52 -5.41 -7.00
CA PHE A 34 5.17 -4.06 -6.64
C PHE A 34 3.93 -3.55 -7.40
N TYR A 35 3.97 -3.57 -8.74
CA TYR A 35 2.86 -3.10 -9.56
C TYR A 35 1.63 -4.00 -9.44
N GLY A 36 1.85 -5.32 -9.47
CA GLY A 36 0.78 -6.30 -9.27
C GLY A 36 0.14 -6.21 -7.89
N GLY A 37 0.93 -6.00 -6.84
CA GLY A 37 0.44 -5.79 -5.48
C GLY A 37 -0.43 -4.54 -5.35
N ILE A 38 -0.04 -3.41 -5.94
CA ILE A 38 -0.83 -2.18 -5.93
C ILE A 38 -2.18 -2.38 -6.64
N VAL A 39 -2.16 -2.96 -7.85
CA VAL A 39 -3.40 -3.24 -8.61
C VAL A 39 -4.29 -4.21 -7.86
N PHE A 40 -3.72 -5.27 -7.31
CA PHE A 40 -4.46 -6.27 -6.54
C PHE A 40 -5.12 -5.65 -5.31
N THR A 41 -4.39 -4.82 -4.56
CA THR A 41 -4.92 -4.09 -3.39
C THR A 41 -6.05 -3.14 -3.79
N ALA A 42 -5.91 -2.40 -4.90
CA ALA A 42 -6.97 -1.52 -5.41
C ALA A 42 -8.24 -2.30 -5.73
N VAL A 43 -8.12 -3.46 -6.39
CA VAL A 43 -9.27 -4.35 -6.69
C VAL A 43 -9.92 -4.87 -5.41
N LEU A 44 -9.13 -5.26 -4.42
CA LEU A 44 -9.64 -5.71 -3.13
C LEU A 44 -10.48 -4.61 -2.44
N TYR A 45 -10.04 -3.36 -2.47
CA TYR A 45 -10.81 -2.25 -1.87
C TYR A 45 -12.14 -1.99 -2.58
N VAL A 46 -12.24 -2.24 -3.89
CA VAL A 46 -13.51 -2.14 -4.63
C VAL A 46 -14.45 -3.28 -4.27
N ILE A 47 -13.93 -4.49 -4.02
CA ILE A 47 -14.75 -5.67 -3.71
C ILE A 47 -15.22 -5.65 -2.24
N LEU A 48 -14.41 -5.12 -1.34
CA LEU A 48 -14.66 -5.14 0.11
C LEU A 48 -16.08 -4.72 0.53
N PRO A 49 -16.68 -3.64 -0.02
CA PRO A 49 -18.02 -3.20 0.38
C PRO A 49 -19.16 -4.17 0.02
N TYR A 50 -18.92 -5.12 -0.87
CA TYR A 50 -19.92 -6.09 -1.31
C TYR A 50 -19.94 -7.37 -0.46
N LEU A 51 -18.98 -7.54 0.44
CA LEU A 51 -18.92 -8.69 1.33
C LEU A 51 -19.94 -8.53 2.46
N LYS A 52 -20.82 -9.53 2.59
CA LYS A 52 -21.90 -9.52 3.60
C LYS A 52 -21.59 -10.35 4.84
N SER A 53 -20.64 -11.29 4.75
CA SER A 53 -20.31 -12.20 5.83
C SER A 53 -19.06 -11.71 6.57
N ILE A 54 -19.11 -11.65 7.89
CA ILE A 54 -18.01 -11.18 8.74
C ILE A 54 -16.74 -12.03 8.58
N ILE A 55 -16.89 -13.34 8.43
CA ILE A 55 -15.78 -14.27 8.25
C ILE A 55 -15.05 -13.98 6.93
N PHE A 56 -15.80 -13.73 5.84
CA PHE A 56 -15.19 -13.35 4.56
C PHE A 56 -14.51 -11.99 4.63
N VAL A 57 -15.08 -11.04 5.37
CA VAL A 57 -14.47 -9.72 5.60
C VAL A 57 -13.15 -9.85 6.35
N GLU A 58 -13.08 -10.66 7.41
CA GLU A 58 -11.84 -10.89 8.16
C GLU A 58 -10.76 -11.56 7.31
N LEU A 59 -11.13 -12.61 6.55
CA LEU A 59 -10.20 -13.27 5.62
C LEU A 59 -9.69 -12.30 4.55
N PHE A 60 -10.58 -11.46 4.05
CA PHE A 60 -10.26 -10.47 3.05
C PHE A 60 -9.31 -9.40 3.58
N PHE A 61 -9.52 -8.94 4.81
CA PHE A 61 -8.62 -8.05 5.50
C PHE A 61 -7.24 -8.68 5.74
N PHE A 62 -7.19 -9.98 6.10
CA PHE A 62 -5.93 -10.68 6.23
C PHE A 62 -5.11 -10.62 4.93
N VAL A 63 -5.74 -10.98 3.80
CA VAL A 63 -5.09 -10.95 2.48
C VAL A 63 -4.67 -9.53 2.10
N LEU A 64 -5.53 -8.54 2.34
CA LEU A 64 -5.27 -7.15 2.04
C LEU A 64 -4.04 -6.63 2.82
N PHE A 65 -3.99 -6.90 4.13
CA PHE A 65 -2.88 -6.46 4.96
C PHE A 65 -1.61 -7.28 4.73
N PHE A 66 -1.73 -8.53 4.32
CA PHE A 66 -0.60 -9.34 3.85
C PHE A 66 0.08 -8.71 2.63
N VAL A 67 -0.69 -8.35 1.61
CA VAL A 67 -0.17 -7.69 0.40
C VAL A 67 0.38 -6.30 0.71
N THR A 68 -0.30 -5.53 1.56
CA THR A 68 0.18 -4.21 2.00
C THR A 68 1.50 -4.32 2.78
N GLY A 69 1.67 -5.36 3.59
CA GLY A 69 2.93 -5.66 4.27
C GLY A 69 4.08 -5.92 3.29
N ILE A 70 3.83 -6.68 2.22
CA ILE A 70 4.82 -6.89 1.15
C ILE A 70 5.17 -5.56 0.47
N LEU A 71 4.16 -4.77 0.08
CA LEU A 71 4.37 -3.48 -0.57
C LEU A 71 5.16 -2.50 0.31
N PHE A 72 4.91 -2.51 1.62
CA PHE A 72 5.65 -1.68 2.56
C PHE A 72 7.14 -2.00 2.58
N VAL A 73 7.51 -3.29 2.65
CA VAL A 73 8.91 -3.72 2.63
C VAL A 73 9.58 -3.35 1.31
N LEU A 74 8.89 -3.53 0.18
CA LEU A 74 9.41 -3.16 -1.14
C LEU A 74 9.65 -1.66 -1.25
N MET A 75 8.69 -0.85 -0.80
CA MET A 75 8.80 0.61 -0.83
C MET A 75 9.94 1.10 0.06
N MET A 76 10.07 0.56 1.28
CA MET A 76 11.16 0.92 2.19
C MET A 76 12.52 0.50 1.67
N GLY A 77 12.62 -0.70 1.06
CA GLY A 77 13.86 -1.15 0.42
C GLY A 77 14.27 -0.24 -0.75
N HIS A 78 13.33 0.18 -1.57
CA HIS A 78 13.59 1.10 -2.68
C HIS A 78 14.09 2.46 -2.18
N LEU A 79 13.44 3.04 -1.17
CA LEU A 79 13.83 4.32 -0.57
C LEU A 79 15.23 4.28 0.07
N GLN A 80 15.59 3.17 0.73
CA GLN A 80 16.89 3.01 1.35
C GLN A 80 18.02 2.88 0.30
N ASN A 81 17.73 2.32 -0.87
CA ASN A 81 18.71 2.19 -1.94
C ASN A 81 18.98 3.52 -2.68
N MET A 82 18.02 4.44 -2.68
CA MET A 82 18.16 5.74 -3.35
C MET A 82 19.06 6.74 -2.59
N SER A 83 19.31 6.53 -1.31
CA SER A 83 20.06 7.48 -0.47
C SER A 83 21.28 6.84 0.16
N THR A 84 22.45 7.06 -0.43
CA THR A 84 23.73 6.60 0.13
C THR A 84 24.28 7.52 1.22
N ILE A 85 23.96 8.82 1.18
CA ILE A 85 24.56 9.86 2.03
C ILE A 85 23.69 10.19 3.26
N ALA A 86 22.37 10.04 3.19
CA ALA A 86 21.44 10.45 4.25
C ALA A 86 20.33 9.41 4.52
N ARG A 87 20.70 8.15 4.71
CA ARG A 87 19.74 7.05 4.93
C ARG A 87 18.74 7.33 6.06
N GLY A 88 19.22 7.92 7.17
CA GLY A 88 18.37 8.27 8.29
C GLY A 88 17.35 9.36 7.97
N THR A 89 17.77 10.42 7.29
CA THR A 89 16.90 11.54 6.89
C THR A 89 15.87 11.11 5.87
N GLY A 90 16.26 10.29 4.88
CA GLY A 90 15.34 9.74 3.89
C GLY A 90 14.26 8.86 4.51
N ALA A 91 14.64 7.98 5.44
CA ALA A 91 13.68 7.15 6.17
C ALA A 91 12.75 7.97 7.07
N ALA A 92 13.26 8.99 7.75
CA ALA A 92 12.46 9.89 8.58
C ALA A 92 11.44 10.67 7.74
N LEU A 93 11.85 11.21 6.59
CA LEU A 93 10.97 11.94 5.67
C LEU A 93 9.88 11.02 5.08
N ALA A 94 10.24 9.79 4.71
CA ALA A 94 9.30 8.80 4.22
C ALA A 94 8.25 8.46 5.28
N ASN A 95 8.66 8.22 6.53
CA ASN A 95 7.75 7.96 7.64
C ASN A 95 6.86 9.18 7.93
N ALA A 96 7.39 10.38 7.96
CA ALA A 96 6.62 11.60 8.15
C ALA A 96 5.55 11.77 7.05
N SER A 97 5.92 11.57 5.78
CA SER A 97 4.99 11.62 4.65
C SER A 97 3.90 10.56 4.76
N MET A 98 4.24 9.35 5.21
CA MET A 98 3.30 8.27 5.43
C MET A 98 2.27 8.62 6.51
N TYR A 99 2.70 9.17 7.67
CA TYR A 99 1.79 9.55 8.74
C TYR A 99 0.89 10.73 8.35
N ILE A 100 1.43 11.71 7.61
CA ILE A 100 0.63 12.81 7.06
C ILE A 100 -0.43 12.27 6.09
N GLY A 101 -0.03 11.37 5.20
CA GLY A 101 -0.96 10.71 4.27
C GLY A 101 -2.05 9.91 4.98
N GLN A 102 -1.71 9.17 6.03
CA GLN A 102 -2.67 8.43 6.85
C GLN A 102 -3.66 9.37 7.56
N MET A 103 -3.18 10.47 8.13
CA MET A 103 -4.02 11.45 8.81
C MET A 103 -5.03 12.09 7.84
N ILE A 104 -4.56 12.56 6.68
CA ILE A 104 -5.42 13.17 5.65
C ILE A 104 -6.39 12.13 5.09
N GLY A 105 -5.91 10.94 4.77
CA GLY A 105 -6.71 9.84 4.25
C GLY A 105 -7.82 9.40 5.22
N ALA A 106 -7.50 9.28 6.50
CA ALA A 106 -8.48 8.93 7.53
C ALA A 106 -9.53 10.02 7.71
N ALA A 107 -9.14 11.30 7.69
CA ALA A 107 -10.08 12.42 7.78
C ALA A 107 -11.06 12.43 6.61
N ILE A 108 -10.57 12.29 5.38
CA ILE A 108 -11.41 12.25 4.17
C ILE A 108 -12.31 11.02 4.17
N ALA A 109 -11.78 9.84 4.52
CA ALA A 109 -12.57 8.61 4.60
C ALA A 109 -13.68 8.71 5.65
N GLY A 110 -13.39 9.33 6.80
CA GLY A 110 -14.38 9.61 7.84
C GLY A 110 -15.49 10.54 7.37
N MET A 111 -15.16 11.63 6.67
CA MET A 111 -16.13 12.55 6.07
C MET A 111 -17.00 11.85 5.01
N LEU A 112 -16.39 11.06 4.12
CA LEU A 112 -17.12 10.31 3.09
C LEU A 112 -18.10 9.31 3.71
N PHE A 113 -17.68 8.62 4.76
CA PHE A 113 -18.54 7.69 5.48
C PHE A 113 -19.68 8.40 6.21
N ALA A 114 -19.39 9.54 6.88
CA ALA A 114 -20.39 10.32 7.60
C ALA A 114 -21.49 10.88 6.67
N THR A 115 -21.14 11.27 5.45
CA THR A 115 -22.09 11.82 4.47
C THR A 115 -22.90 10.73 3.74
N SER A 116 -22.28 9.60 3.41
CA SER A 116 -22.92 8.58 2.56
C SER A 116 -23.50 7.41 3.35
N HIS A 117 -23.06 7.20 4.59
CA HIS A 117 -23.35 6.00 5.41
C HIS A 117 -23.08 4.69 4.66
N ASN A 118 -22.18 4.74 3.65
CA ASN A 118 -21.90 3.62 2.77
C ASN A 118 -20.39 3.45 2.55
N PHE A 119 -19.91 2.23 2.75
CA PHE A 119 -18.51 1.87 2.56
C PHE A 119 -18.06 1.89 1.09
N ILE A 120 -18.99 1.91 0.12
CA ILE A 120 -18.67 1.91 -1.31
C ILE A 120 -17.87 3.16 -1.69
N LEU A 121 -18.26 4.34 -1.19
CA LEU A 121 -17.53 5.57 -1.47
C LEU A 121 -16.12 5.56 -0.86
N VAL A 122 -15.97 5.04 0.34
CA VAL A 122 -14.66 4.93 1.00
C VAL A 122 -13.76 3.96 0.25
N GLY A 123 -14.29 2.79 -0.13
CA GLY A 123 -13.55 1.79 -0.92
C GLY A 123 -13.13 2.32 -2.28
N SER A 124 -14.04 2.99 -3.00
CA SER A 124 -13.76 3.59 -4.31
C SER A 124 -12.72 4.70 -4.21
N PHE A 125 -12.80 5.56 -3.20
CA PHE A 125 -11.82 6.60 -2.94
C PHE A 125 -10.44 6.01 -2.67
N THR A 126 -10.35 4.98 -1.83
CA THR A 126 -9.10 4.30 -1.53
C THR A 126 -8.50 3.64 -2.78
N ALA A 127 -9.32 2.95 -3.58
CA ALA A 127 -8.88 2.35 -4.84
C ALA A 127 -8.34 3.41 -5.82
N LEU A 128 -9.01 4.57 -5.91
CA LEU A 128 -8.57 5.68 -6.73
C LEU A 128 -7.21 6.21 -6.29
N LEU A 129 -6.97 6.32 -4.97
CA LEU A 129 -5.66 6.73 -4.44
C LEU A 129 -4.56 5.73 -4.80
N TYR A 130 -4.83 4.42 -4.76
CA TYR A 130 -3.87 3.40 -5.19
C TYR A 130 -3.53 3.51 -6.67
N VAL A 131 -4.53 3.74 -7.53
CA VAL A 131 -4.32 3.96 -8.97
C VAL A 131 -3.49 5.21 -9.22
N LEU A 132 -3.77 6.29 -8.48
CA LEU A 132 -3.04 7.56 -8.59
C LEU A 132 -1.59 7.40 -8.12
N ALA A 133 -1.37 6.68 -7.02
CA ALA A 133 -0.04 6.35 -6.53
C ALA A 133 0.75 5.53 -7.55
N LEU A 134 0.12 4.54 -8.20
CA LEU A 134 0.72 3.73 -9.25
C LEU A 134 1.15 4.60 -10.45
N PHE A 135 0.30 5.53 -10.87
CA PHE A 135 0.59 6.43 -11.97
C PHE A 135 1.77 7.37 -11.66
N LEU A 136 1.78 7.96 -10.46
CA LEU A 136 2.85 8.85 -10.01
C LEU A 136 4.19 8.11 -9.89
N PHE A 137 4.17 6.90 -9.33
CA PHE A 137 5.37 6.09 -9.20
C PHE A 137 5.96 5.71 -10.56
N ARG A 138 5.11 5.28 -11.49
CA ARG A 138 5.53 4.94 -12.85
C ARG A 138 6.11 6.14 -13.61
N LYS A 139 5.51 7.32 -13.42
CA LYS A 139 6.03 8.57 -14.02
C LYS A 139 7.39 8.93 -13.43
N SER A 140 7.59 8.80 -12.12
CA SER A 140 8.86 9.06 -11.45
C SER A 140 9.97 8.13 -11.93
N GLU A 141 9.67 6.84 -12.11
CA GLU A 141 10.64 5.87 -12.63
C GLU A 141 11.08 6.18 -14.05
N ASN A 142 10.17 6.61 -14.93
CA ASN A 142 10.49 7.00 -16.30
C ASN A 142 11.41 8.23 -16.35
N ILE A 143 11.13 9.25 -15.53
CA ILE A 143 11.96 10.47 -15.46
C ILE A 143 13.39 10.11 -15.01
N ASN A 144 13.53 9.20 -14.07
CA ASN A 144 14.84 8.77 -13.56
C ASN A 144 15.66 8.04 -14.62
N LYS A 145 15.01 7.16 -15.39
CA LYS A 145 15.65 6.45 -16.53
C LYS A 145 16.09 7.38 -17.66
N ASP A 146 15.32 8.44 -17.91
CA ASP A 146 15.68 9.43 -18.94
C ASP A 146 16.87 10.30 -18.49
N ASN A 147 16.92 10.67 -17.21
CA ASN A 147 18.06 11.39 -16.65
C ASN A 147 19.36 10.57 -16.66
N GLU A 148 19.30 9.27 -16.36
CA GLU A 148 20.47 8.38 -16.43
C GLU A 148 21.02 8.26 -17.86
N LYS A 149 20.14 8.20 -18.87
CA LYS A 149 20.55 8.16 -20.28
C LYS A 149 21.17 9.49 -20.75
N GLY A 150 20.66 10.63 -20.26
CA GLY A 150 21.19 11.96 -20.60
C GLY A 150 22.56 12.26 -19.98
N ILE A 151 22.93 11.58 -18.90
CA ILE A 151 24.26 11.72 -18.26
C ILE A 151 25.30 10.80 -18.94
N ALA A 152 24.85 9.71 -19.60
CA ALA A 152 25.71 8.73 -20.24
C ALA A 152 26.04 9.07 -21.74
N SER A 153 25.42 10.13 -22.28
CA SER A 153 25.67 10.67 -23.63
C SER A 153 26.58 11.90 -23.56
#